data_540689ff57ecfa264bcd85d509b6213e
#
_entry.id   540689ff57ecfa264bcd85d509b6213e
#
_cell.length_a   1.000
_cell.length_b   1.000
_cell.length_c   1.000
_cell.angle_alpha   90.00
_cell.angle_beta   90.00
_cell.angle_gamma   90.00
#
_symmetry.space_group_name_H-M   'P 1'
#
loop_
_entity.id
_entity.type
_entity.pdbx_description
1 polymer ?
#
loop_
_entity_poly.entity_id
_entity_poly.type
_entity_poly.pdbx_seq_one_letter_code
_entity_poly.pdbx_strand_id
1 'polypeptide(L)'
;AQAYELATVSNITPYDRLPQITFDGALPYHPNGLNFTYNTEVVRFDRDLKNGTFTDENGNVSPRLDTNVQGLARANGDRLNLAPAVSLPLDWTYGFLKPTLKYQYTQYQLDLDSIGKNQIAAQTAEQNKLSGTFGSNQNRGVPIASIDSGLYFDRNTQWFGKNYRQTLEPRLFYLYVPEKDQENIPVFDTSEYTFNYASLFRDNRFSGSDRVGDENKLSLGVTSRWIEDNGFERQRVSVGQALYFKDREVQLPGIDAKTRQDAHSNVSPYALDYEYRWNRDWRTTADYNWDPDSRSPRSGSAMFHYQPEDNPNKVINAGYRYRNDQVRYDQNTGKWQVGGGDYGTPGQPGYVKDYYKIQQHDFSVIWPIVPQWNVISRWQYDYNRNRTLEAFGGFEYDNCCWKLRLINRYWVSYDEFSQEAPQNEKGDHGVFLQIVLKGLGGLTGAKVESFLDKGIQGYREREDQAF
;
A
#
# COMPACT_ATOMS: atom_id res chain seq x y z
N ALA A 1 -9.40 1.73 10.17
CA ALA A 1 -8.18 1.71 10.99
C ALA A 1 -6.89 1.60 10.16
N GLN A 2 -6.97 1.49 8.83
CA GLN A 2 -5.79 1.28 7.97
C GLN A 2 -5.30 2.53 7.23
N ALA A 3 -5.98 3.65 7.35
CA ALA A 3 -5.48 4.94 6.83
C ALA A 3 -4.32 5.53 7.63
N TYR A 4 -3.98 4.88 8.71
CA TYR A 4 -2.91 5.28 9.59
C TYR A 4 -1.53 5.27 8.98
N GLU A 5 -1.30 4.39 8.01
CA GLU A 5 0.04 4.22 7.43
C GLU A 5 0.46 5.40 6.57
N LEU A 6 -0.49 6.11 6.01
CA LEU A 6 -0.23 7.38 5.31
C LEU A 6 -0.01 8.55 6.25
N ALA A 7 -0.66 8.50 7.40
CA ALA A 7 -0.58 9.57 8.39
C ALA A 7 0.67 9.51 9.27
N THR A 8 1.30 8.35 9.39
CA THR A 8 2.57 8.22 10.14
C THR A 8 3.76 8.75 9.37
N VAL A 9 3.62 8.97 8.08
CA VAL A 9 4.67 9.46 7.19
C VAL A 9 4.71 10.99 7.14
N SER A 10 3.61 11.65 7.46
CA SER A 10 3.57 13.11 7.55
C SER A 10 3.17 13.52 8.97
N ASN A 11 3.86 14.47 9.56
CA ASN A 11 3.46 15.11 10.81
C ASN A 11 2.16 15.94 10.66
N ILE A 12 1.39 15.70 9.60
CA ILE A 12 0.07 16.28 9.35
C ILE A 12 -0.96 15.49 10.15
N THR A 13 -1.84 16.18 10.84
CA THR A 13 -2.94 15.56 11.60
C THR A 13 -3.80 14.70 10.67
N PRO A 14 -3.97 13.39 10.94
CA PRO A 14 -4.79 12.51 10.12
C PRO A 14 -6.29 12.84 10.24
N TYR A 15 -7.08 12.35 9.28
CA TYR A 15 -8.53 12.38 9.39
C TYR A 15 -9.05 11.32 10.37
N ASP A 16 -9.94 11.72 11.24
CA ASP A 16 -10.83 10.83 11.98
C ASP A 16 -11.98 10.41 11.08
N ARG A 17 -12.47 9.16 11.26
CA ARG A 17 -13.60 8.58 10.52
C ARG A 17 -14.68 8.18 11.49
N LEU A 18 -15.56 9.10 11.82
CA LEU A 18 -16.63 8.89 12.80
C LEU A 18 -17.91 9.66 12.43
N PRO A 19 -19.00 8.96 12.11
CA PRO A 19 -19.14 7.51 11.95
C PRO A 19 -18.59 7.00 10.60
N GLN A 20 -18.28 5.70 10.50
CA GLN A 20 -18.07 4.98 9.25
C GLN A 20 -18.99 3.77 9.25
N ILE A 21 -19.85 3.66 8.24
CA ILE A 21 -20.80 2.56 8.06
C ILE A 21 -20.57 2.00 6.68
N THR A 22 -20.28 0.70 6.60
CA THR A 22 -20.13 -0.03 5.34
C THR A 22 -21.22 -1.08 5.21
N PHE A 23 -21.72 -1.24 4.02
CA PHE A 23 -22.70 -2.26 3.68
C PHE A 23 -22.30 -2.93 2.37
N ASP A 24 -21.78 -4.12 2.48
CA ASP A 24 -21.22 -4.89 1.38
C ASP A 24 -21.93 -6.22 1.24
N GLY A 25 -22.12 -6.68 0.00
CA GLY A 25 -22.72 -7.96 -0.18
C GLY A 25 -22.90 -8.37 -1.64
N ALA A 26 -23.47 -9.56 -1.78
CA ALA A 26 -23.92 -10.10 -3.05
C ALA A 26 -25.38 -10.52 -2.92
N LEU A 27 -26.16 -10.31 -3.98
CA LEU A 27 -27.54 -10.81 -4.01
C LEU A 27 -27.51 -12.33 -4.12
N PRO A 28 -28.36 -13.04 -3.34
CA PRO A 28 -28.42 -14.50 -3.39
C PRO A 28 -29.10 -15.05 -4.67
N TYR A 29 -29.65 -14.17 -5.48
CA TYR A 29 -30.33 -14.50 -6.72
C TYR A 29 -29.40 -14.33 -7.93
N HIS A 30 -29.22 -15.39 -8.72
CA HIS A 30 -28.30 -15.45 -9.85
C HIS A 30 -29.02 -15.71 -11.18
N PRO A 31 -29.84 -14.81 -11.71
CA PRO A 31 -30.57 -15.04 -12.94
C PRO A 31 -29.62 -15.23 -14.12
N ASN A 32 -29.76 -16.31 -14.83
CA ASN A 32 -28.93 -16.69 -15.99
C ASN A 32 -27.41 -16.71 -15.66
N GLY A 33 -27.03 -16.97 -14.40
CA GLY A 33 -25.65 -17.00 -13.97
C GLY A 33 -25.04 -15.62 -13.63
N LEU A 34 -25.83 -14.54 -13.68
CA LEU A 34 -25.38 -13.21 -13.32
C LEU A 34 -25.20 -13.08 -11.80
N ASN A 35 -24.05 -12.51 -11.40
CA ASN A 35 -23.77 -12.15 -10.02
C ASN A 35 -23.92 -10.65 -9.85
N PHE A 36 -24.72 -10.23 -8.86
CA PHE A 36 -24.89 -8.84 -8.49
C PHE A 36 -24.21 -8.61 -7.14
N THR A 37 -23.28 -7.66 -7.11
CA THR A 37 -22.60 -7.26 -5.89
C THR A 37 -22.80 -5.76 -5.65
N TYR A 38 -22.74 -5.36 -4.41
CA TYR A 38 -22.81 -3.96 -4.02
C TYR A 38 -21.82 -3.68 -2.90
N ASN A 39 -21.26 -2.50 -2.96
CA ASN A 39 -20.45 -1.91 -1.91
C ASN A 39 -20.98 -0.50 -1.66
N THR A 40 -21.32 -0.23 -0.41
CA THR A 40 -21.84 1.07 0.02
C THR A 40 -21.11 1.51 1.27
N GLU A 41 -20.67 2.76 1.28
CA GLU A 41 -20.02 3.36 2.44
C GLU A 41 -20.60 4.75 2.71
N VAL A 42 -20.90 5.01 3.97
CA VAL A 42 -21.19 6.36 4.49
C VAL A 42 -20.14 6.66 5.54
N VAL A 43 -19.42 7.74 5.38
CA VAL A 43 -18.34 8.10 6.30
C VAL A 43 -18.22 9.61 6.45
N ARG A 44 -18.00 10.05 7.68
CA ARG A 44 -17.60 11.42 7.99
C ARG A 44 -16.11 11.48 8.25
N PHE A 45 -15.45 12.38 7.52
CA PHE A 45 -14.05 12.72 7.70
C PHE A 45 -13.95 14.05 8.44
N ASP A 46 -13.28 14.02 9.58
CA ASP A 46 -13.04 15.19 10.40
C ASP A 46 -11.57 15.29 10.78
N ARG A 47 -11.03 16.51 10.72
CA ARG A 47 -9.65 16.78 11.06
C ARG A 47 -9.51 18.20 11.61
N ASP A 48 -8.94 18.29 12.81
CA ASP A 48 -8.63 19.58 13.43
C ASP A 48 -7.16 19.96 13.12
N LEU A 49 -6.97 20.81 12.11
CA LEU A 49 -5.65 21.26 11.70
C LEU A 49 -5.08 22.28 12.71
N LYS A 50 -3.97 21.92 13.29
CA LYS A 50 -3.24 22.75 14.24
C LYS A 50 -2.32 23.72 13.52
N ASN A 51 -2.82 24.93 13.26
CA ASN A 51 -2.01 25.99 12.68
C ASN A 51 -1.05 26.62 13.72
N GLY A 52 -0.01 27.31 13.25
CA GLY A 52 0.93 28.02 14.08
C GLY A 52 2.31 27.37 14.15
N THR A 53 3.04 27.68 15.22
CA THR A 53 4.38 27.15 15.47
C THR A 53 4.36 26.21 16.67
N PHE A 54 5.32 25.31 16.73
CA PHE A 54 5.64 24.56 17.95
C PHE A 54 7.08 24.86 18.35
N THR A 55 7.34 24.78 19.64
CA THR A 55 8.70 24.92 20.18
C THR A 55 9.15 23.54 20.64
N ASP A 56 10.30 23.09 20.13
CA ASP A 56 10.88 21.82 20.54
C ASP A 56 11.50 21.88 21.95
N GLU A 57 11.96 20.75 22.47
CA GLU A 57 12.59 20.66 23.79
C GLU A 57 13.89 21.49 23.90
N ASN A 58 14.49 21.91 22.79
CA ASN A 58 15.68 22.71 22.71
C ASN A 58 15.38 24.21 22.55
N GLY A 59 14.08 24.59 22.53
CA GLY A 59 13.65 25.98 22.37
C GLY A 59 13.58 26.46 20.92
N ASN A 60 13.76 25.59 19.91
CA ASN A 60 13.63 25.96 18.50
C ASN A 60 12.17 26.09 18.13
N VAL A 61 11.84 27.19 17.45
CA VAL A 61 10.49 27.46 16.97
C VAL A 61 10.38 27.03 15.50
N SER A 62 9.51 26.08 15.21
CA SER A 62 9.24 25.59 13.86
C SER A 62 7.75 25.67 13.52
N PRO A 63 7.37 25.97 12.27
CA PRO A 63 5.97 25.92 11.86
C PRO A 63 5.45 24.47 11.97
N ARG A 64 4.20 24.33 12.38
CA ARG A 64 3.51 23.04 12.34
C ARG A 64 3.29 22.65 10.88
N LEU A 65 3.47 21.38 10.54
CA LEU A 65 3.28 20.89 9.16
C LEU A 65 1.83 21.05 8.68
N ASP A 66 0.87 21.08 9.60
CA ASP A 66 -0.54 21.37 9.28
C ASP A 66 -0.71 22.75 8.60
N THR A 67 0.20 23.71 8.80
CA THR A 67 0.19 25.00 8.08
C THR A 67 0.45 24.85 6.59
N ASN A 68 1.08 23.77 6.16
CA ASN A 68 1.36 23.48 4.75
C ASN A 68 0.16 22.86 4.05
N VAL A 69 -0.88 22.45 4.78
CA VAL A 69 -2.13 21.94 4.21
C VAL A 69 -2.92 23.10 3.64
N GLN A 70 -3.15 23.10 2.33
CA GLN A 70 -3.72 24.22 1.59
C GLN A 70 -4.95 23.84 0.77
N GLY A 71 -5.79 24.84 0.50
CA GLY A 71 -6.93 24.73 -0.39
C GLY A 71 -7.87 23.60 0.01
N LEU A 72 -8.22 22.77 -0.98
CA LEU A 72 -9.18 21.68 -0.82
C LEU A 72 -8.70 20.58 0.15
N ALA A 73 -7.38 20.44 0.36
CA ALA A 73 -6.85 19.51 1.33
C ALA A 73 -7.21 19.87 2.78
N ARG A 74 -7.72 21.09 3.05
CA ARG A 74 -8.21 21.50 4.37
C ARG A 74 -9.67 21.11 4.65
N ALA A 75 -10.36 20.54 3.65
CA ALA A 75 -11.78 20.20 3.80
C ALA A 75 -11.99 19.06 4.80
N ASN A 76 -13.05 19.17 5.60
CA ASN A 76 -13.74 18.09 6.28
C ASN A 76 -15.01 17.74 5.50
N GLY A 77 -15.68 16.64 5.78
CA GLY A 77 -16.96 16.38 5.14
C GLY A 77 -17.46 14.96 5.22
N ASP A 78 -18.67 14.79 4.72
CA ASP A 78 -19.34 13.50 4.60
C ASP A 78 -19.16 12.93 3.19
N ARG A 79 -18.94 11.63 3.09
CA ARG A 79 -18.88 10.89 1.82
C ARG A 79 -19.89 9.75 1.82
N LEU A 80 -20.71 9.71 0.77
CA LEU A 80 -21.50 8.54 0.39
C LEU A 80 -20.88 7.93 -0.84
N ASN A 81 -20.49 6.67 -0.79
CA ASN A 81 -20.03 5.89 -1.95
C ASN A 81 -20.95 4.72 -2.20
N LEU A 82 -21.36 4.55 -3.46
CA LEU A 82 -22.20 3.45 -3.95
C LEU A 82 -21.50 2.79 -5.12
N ALA A 83 -21.25 1.50 -5.06
CA ALA A 83 -20.58 0.77 -6.12
C ALA A 83 -21.29 -0.58 -6.45
N PRO A 84 -22.49 -0.53 -7.07
CA PRO A 84 -23.13 -1.73 -7.60
C PRO A 84 -22.33 -2.28 -8.79
N ALA A 85 -22.25 -3.62 -8.87
CA ALA A 85 -21.63 -4.30 -9.99
C ALA A 85 -22.42 -5.54 -10.40
N VAL A 86 -22.38 -5.85 -11.69
CA VAL A 86 -22.90 -7.07 -12.28
C VAL A 86 -21.77 -7.79 -13.01
N SER A 87 -21.64 -9.08 -12.80
CA SER A 87 -20.66 -9.92 -13.49
C SER A 87 -21.28 -11.23 -13.94
N LEU A 88 -20.77 -11.78 -15.03
CA LEU A 88 -21.14 -13.09 -15.55
C LEU A 88 -19.92 -14.01 -15.50
N PRO A 89 -19.72 -14.78 -14.43
CA PRO A 89 -18.63 -15.75 -14.36
C PRO A 89 -18.99 -16.97 -15.22
N LEU A 90 -18.18 -17.23 -16.21
CA LEU A 90 -18.26 -18.42 -17.08
C LEU A 90 -17.01 -19.25 -16.82
N ASP A 91 -17.18 -20.38 -16.16
CA ASP A 91 -16.09 -21.25 -15.74
C ASP A 91 -16.14 -22.60 -16.48
N TRP A 92 -14.98 -23.00 -17.01
CA TRP A 92 -14.76 -24.30 -17.66
C TRP A 92 -13.55 -24.99 -17.04
N THR A 93 -13.40 -26.26 -17.27
CA THR A 93 -12.25 -27.02 -16.77
C THR A 93 -10.89 -26.52 -17.31
N TYR A 94 -10.92 -25.86 -18.47
CA TYR A 94 -9.72 -25.35 -19.16
C TYR A 94 -9.56 -23.84 -19.10
N GLY A 95 -10.46 -23.11 -18.43
CA GLY A 95 -10.35 -21.66 -18.36
C GLY A 95 -11.61 -20.98 -17.83
N PHE A 96 -11.56 -19.66 -17.77
CA PHE A 96 -12.68 -18.82 -17.35
C PHE A 96 -12.80 -17.56 -18.20
N LEU A 97 -13.99 -16.97 -18.20
CA LEU A 97 -14.29 -15.67 -18.78
C LEU A 97 -15.28 -14.95 -17.86
N LYS A 98 -14.92 -13.76 -17.38
CA LYS A 98 -15.73 -12.97 -16.45
C LYS A 98 -15.85 -11.53 -16.90
N PRO A 99 -16.81 -11.18 -17.77
CA PRO A 99 -17.17 -9.79 -18.00
C PRO A 99 -17.83 -9.21 -16.74
N THR A 100 -17.48 -7.95 -16.42
CA THR A 100 -18.00 -7.21 -15.28
C THR A 100 -18.32 -5.78 -15.68
N LEU A 101 -19.47 -5.29 -15.24
CA LEU A 101 -19.85 -3.90 -15.32
C LEU A 101 -20.13 -3.38 -13.91
N LYS A 102 -19.44 -2.32 -13.51
CA LYS A 102 -19.56 -1.66 -12.21
C LYS A 102 -19.85 -0.19 -12.44
N TYR A 103 -20.67 0.40 -11.59
CA TYR A 103 -20.89 1.84 -11.58
C TYR A 103 -20.54 2.38 -10.21
N GLN A 104 -19.53 3.26 -10.13
CA GLN A 104 -19.14 3.88 -8.87
C GLN A 104 -19.67 5.30 -8.82
N TYR A 105 -20.61 5.54 -7.90
CA TYR A 105 -21.15 6.86 -7.59
C TYR A 105 -20.66 7.29 -6.22
N THR A 106 -20.11 8.48 -6.15
CA THR A 106 -19.63 9.06 -4.90
C THR A 106 -20.16 10.48 -4.77
N GLN A 107 -20.73 10.79 -3.60
CA GLN A 107 -21.24 12.12 -3.27
C GLN A 107 -20.54 12.63 -2.01
N TYR A 108 -20.22 13.91 -2.00
CA TYR A 108 -19.57 14.60 -0.90
C TYR A 108 -20.39 15.79 -0.47
N GLN A 109 -20.49 15.95 0.86
CA GLN A 109 -20.92 17.18 1.50
C GLN A 109 -19.70 17.74 2.25
N LEU A 110 -19.07 18.78 1.70
CA LEU A 110 -17.79 19.30 2.17
C LEU A 110 -17.99 20.52 3.06
N ASP A 111 -17.19 20.60 4.12
CA ASP A 111 -17.02 21.77 4.96
C ASP A 111 -15.55 22.23 4.88
N LEU A 112 -15.36 23.50 4.49
CA LEU A 112 -14.04 24.09 4.32
C LEU A 112 -13.93 25.35 5.17
N ASP A 113 -12.84 25.46 5.89
CA ASP A 113 -12.56 26.63 6.72
C ASP A 113 -12.32 27.89 5.87
N SER A 114 -12.33 29.05 6.51
CA SER A 114 -12.14 30.35 5.83
C SER A 114 -10.77 30.46 5.17
N ILE A 115 -9.74 29.83 5.72
CA ILE A 115 -8.38 29.83 5.18
C ILE A 115 -8.38 29.10 3.84
N GLY A 116 -8.92 27.88 3.79
CA GLY A 116 -8.99 27.09 2.57
C GLY A 116 -9.85 27.75 1.50
N LYS A 117 -10.99 28.36 1.86
CA LYS A 117 -11.83 29.14 0.93
C LYS A 117 -11.08 30.30 0.29
N ASN A 118 -10.33 31.06 1.10
CA ASN A 118 -9.51 32.18 0.61
C ASN A 118 -8.39 31.72 -0.30
N GLN A 119 -7.75 30.58 0.04
CA GLN A 119 -6.68 30.01 -0.79
C GLN A 119 -7.20 29.54 -2.16
N ILE A 120 -8.35 28.87 -2.20
CA ILE A 120 -9.00 28.47 -3.48
C ILE A 120 -9.33 29.71 -4.32
N ALA A 121 -9.90 30.75 -3.71
CA ALA A 121 -10.23 31.98 -4.41
C ALA A 121 -8.98 32.67 -4.98
N ALA A 122 -7.87 32.69 -4.24
CA ALA A 122 -6.61 33.25 -4.70
C ALA A 122 -5.99 32.46 -5.86
N GLN A 123 -5.95 31.13 -5.76
CA GLN A 123 -5.44 30.25 -6.83
C GLN A 123 -6.23 30.38 -8.12
N THR A 124 -7.53 30.62 -8.04
CA THR A 124 -8.40 30.85 -9.19
C THR A 124 -8.06 32.15 -9.90
N ALA A 125 -7.75 33.19 -9.14
CA ALA A 125 -7.38 34.50 -9.70
C ALA A 125 -6.03 34.46 -10.44
N GLU A 126 -5.07 33.64 -9.97
CA GLU A 126 -3.74 33.52 -10.60
C GLU A 126 -3.71 32.60 -11.83
N GLN A 127 -4.50 31.54 -11.85
CA GLN A 127 -4.34 30.46 -12.84
C GLN A 127 -5.42 30.40 -13.92
N ASN A 128 -6.48 31.20 -13.85
CA ASN A 128 -7.65 31.15 -14.79
C ASN A 128 -8.29 29.76 -14.99
N LYS A 129 -8.09 28.84 -14.03
CA LYS A 129 -8.37 27.41 -14.22
C LYS A 129 -9.53 26.83 -13.40
N LEU A 130 -10.03 27.55 -12.39
CA LEU A 130 -11.15 27.08 -11.57
C LEU A 130 -12.22 28.15 -11.49
N SER A 131 -13.47 27.79 -11.62
CA SER A 131 -14.59 28.70 -11.32
C SER A 131 -14.53 29.04 -9.82
N GLY A 132 -14.20 30.27 -9.49
CA GLY A 132 -13.76 30.81 -8.21
C GLY A 132 -14.64 30.65 -6.99
N THR A 133 -15.51 29.65 -6.95
CA THR A 133 -16.37 29.37 -5.79
C THR A 133 -16.23 27.92 -5.38
N PHE A 134 -15.83 27.74 -4.11
CA PHE A 134 -15.91 26.44 -3.46
C PHE A 134 -17.35 25.93 -3.44
N GLY A 135 -17.56 24.77 -4.06
CA GLY A 135 -18.83 24.05 -3.96
C GLY A 135 -18.79 23.03 -2.84
N SER A 136 -19.68 23.18 -1.84
CA SER A 136 -19.78 22.23 -0.75
C SER A 136 -20.31 20.86 -1.15
N ASN A 137 -21.11 20.80 -2.21
CA ASN A 137 -21.67 19.57 -2.76
C ASN A 137 -20.88 19.15 -4.01
N GLN A 138 -20.19 18.03 -3.94
CA GLN A 138 -19.48 17.44 -5.06
C GLN A 138 -19.99 16.03 -5.31
N ASN A 139 -20.06 15.60 -6.54
CA ASN A 139 -20.41 14.24 -6.89
C ASN A 139 -19.68 13.75 -8.14
N ARG A 140 -19.59 12.45 -8.27
CA ARG A 140 -18.96 11.80 -9.40
C ARG A 140 -19.60 10.44 -9.64
N GLY A 141 -19.94 10.16 -10.90
CA GLY A 141 -20.39 8.84 -11.36
C GLY A 141 -19.47 8.32 -12.45
N VAL A 142 -18.90 7.12 -12.26
CA VAL A 142 -17.95 6.52 -13.20
C VAL A 142 -18.38 5.09 -13.53
N PRO A 143 -18.69 4.77 -14.79
CA PRO A 143 -18.84 3.38 -15.24
C PRO A 143 -17.46 2.73 -15.38
N ILE A 144 -17.35 1.47 -14.95
CA ILE A 144 -16.16 0.65 -15.02
C ILE A 144 -16.54 -0.65 -15.72
N ALA A 145 -15.94 -0.94 -16.86
CA ALA A 145 -16.16 -2.16 -17.60
C ALA A 145 -14.88 -2.98 -17.67
N SER A 146 -14.97 -4.27 -17.36
CA SER A 146 -13.81 -5.17 -17.45
C SER A 146 -14.18 -6.53 -17.98
N ILE A 147 -13.19 -7.18 -18.60
CA ILE A 147 -13.25 -8.58 -19.02
C ILE A 147 -12.00 -9.25 -18.47
N ASP A 148 -12.20 -10.21 -17.58
CA ASP A 148 -11.15 -11.04 -17.02
C ASP A 148 -11.26 -12.44 -17.59
N SER A 149 -10.19 -12.98 -18.16
CA SER A 149 -10.17 -14.30 -18.76
C SER A 149 -8.85 -15.01 -18.55
N GLY A 150 -8.88 -16.31 -18.46
CA GLY A 150 -7.70 -17.12 -18.30
C GLY A 150 -7.89 -18.54 -18.83
N LEU A 151 -6.77 -19.18 -19.14
CA LEU A 151 -6.74 -20.57 -19.53
C LEU A 151 -5.89 -21.36 -18.55
N TYR A 152 -6.16 -22.65 -18.43
CA TYR A 152 -5.44 -23.57 -17.58
C TYR A 152 -4.88 -24.71 -18.42
N PHE A 153 -3.55 -24.81 -18.41
CA PHE A 153 -2.83 -25.92 -18.99
C PHE A 153 -2.04 -26.61 -17.87
N ASP A 154 -1.96 -27.91 -17.91
CA ASP A 154 -1.15 -28.67 -16.99
C ASP A 154 -0.39 -29.80 -17.70
N ARG A 155 0.73 -30.17 -17.12
CA ARG A 155 1.53 -31.32 -17.57
C ARG A 155 2.23 -31.96 -16.38
N ASN A 156 2.45 -33.25 -16.50
CA ASN A 156 3.35 -33.94 -15.59
C ASN A 156 4.77 -33.71 -16.03
N THR A 157 5.65 -33.33 -15.11
CA THR A 157 7.06 -33.08 -15.34
C THR A 157 7.90 -33.65 -14.23
N GLN A 158 9.17 -33.92 -14.50
CA GLN A 158 10.12 -34.35 -13.50
C GLN A 158 11.24 -33.33 -13.38
N TRP A 159 11.52 -32.91 -12.14
CA TRP A 159 12.61 -31.97 -11.88
C TRP A 159 13.38 -32.40 -10.64
N PHE A 160 14.71 -32.44 -10.72
CA PHE A 160 15.61 -32.95 -9.66
C PHE A 160 15.16 -34.30 -9.06
N GLY A 161 14.70 -35.22 -9.93
CA GLY A 161 14.29 -36.56 -9.53
C GLY A 161 12.94 -36.64 -8.79
N LYS A 162 12.19 -35.54 -8.71
CA LYS A 162 10.83 -35.49 -8.14
C LYS A 162 9.80 -35.24 -9.22
N ASN A 163 8.64 -35.84 -9.08
CA ASN A 163 7.50 -35.63 -9.96
C ASN A 163 6.71 -34.39 -9.53
N TYR A 164 6.27 -33.63 -10.52
CA TYR A 164 5.44 -32.44 -10.34
C TYR A 164 4.34 -32.42 -11.39
N ARG A 165 3.18 -31.91 -11.00
CA ARG A 165 2.21 -31.35 -11.93
C ARG A 165 2.55 -29.86 -12.10
N GLN A 166 3.03 -29.50 -13.29
CA GLN A 166 3.29 -28.11 -13.66
C GLN A 166 2.08 -27.52 -14.34
N THR A 167 1.58 -26.38 -13.86
CA THR A 167 0.54 -25.60 -14.53
C THR A 167 1.16 -24.47 -15.37
N LEU A 168 0.41 -24.03 -16.38
CA LEU A 168 0.64 -22.78 -17.09
C LEU A 168 -0.71 -22.08 -17.23
N GLU A 169 -0.80 -20.89 -16.64
CA GLU A 169 -2.06 -20.15 -16.44
C GLU A 169 -1.94 -18.76 -17.08
N PRO A 170 -2.08 -18.63 -18.41
CA PRO A 170 -2.16 -17.31 -19.05
C PRO A 170 -3.48 -16.63 -18.64
N ARG A 171 -3.40 -15.32 -18.32
CA ARG A 171 -4.51 -14.47 -17.93
C ARG A 171 -4.49 -13.18 -18.75
N LEU A 172 -5.65 -12.77 -19.20
CA LEU A 172 -5.89 -11.53 -19.91
C LEU A 172 -6.95 -10.73 -19.16
N PHE A 173 -6.67 -9.47 -18.92
CA PHE A 173 -7.61 -8.57 -18.26
C PHE A 173 -7.69 -7.26 -19.05
N TYR A 174 -8.86 -7.01 -19.65
CA TYR A 174 -9.15 -5.74 -20.27
C TYR A 174 -9.98 -4.87 -19.34
N LEU A 175 -9.61 -3.60 -19.22
CA LEU A 175 -10.28 -2.61 -18.38
C LEU A 175 -10.51 -1.32 -19.16
N TYR A 176 -11.75 -0.83 -19.08
CA TYR A 176 -12.13 0.48 -19.58
C TYR A 176 -12.82 1.29 -18.49
N VAL A 177 -12.26 2.45 -18.17
CA VAL A 177 -12.78 3.44 -17.23
C VAL A 177 -12.65 4.81 -17.91
N PRO A 178 -13.76 5.49 -18.24
CA PRO A 178 -13.69 6.82 -18.86
C PRO A 178 -13.15 7.85 -17.86
N GLU A 179 -12.44 8.82 -18.37
CA GLU A 179 -12.03 9.99 -17.63
C GLU A 179 -13.24 10.75 -17.09
N LYS A 180 -13.15 11.20 -15.86
CA LYS A 180 -14.08 12.13 -15.22
C LYS A 180 -13.29 13.15 -14.44
N ASP A 181 -13.70 14.40 -14.56
CA ASP A 181 -13.14 15.48 -13.75
C ASP A 181 -13.36 15.21 -12.26
N GLN A 182 -12.29 15.27 -11.48
CA GLN A 182 -12.23 15.01 -10.06
C GLN A 182 -11.37 16.05 -9.32
N GLU A 183 -11.01 17.15 -9.99
CA GLU A 183 -10.12 18.17 -9.41
C GLU A 183 -10.74 18.85 -8.18
N ASN A 184 -12.07 18.98 -8.16
CA ASN A 184 -12.82 19.60 -7.06
C ASN A 184 -13.17 18.62 -5.90
N ILE A 185 -12.70 17.39 -5.98
CA ILE A 185 -12.91 16.37 -4.95
C ILE A 185 -11.65 16.29 -4.06
N PRO A 186 -11.77 16.44 -2.74
CA PRO A 186 -10.64 16.26 -1.84
C PRO A 186 -10.14 14.83 -1.81
N VAL A 187 -8.98 14.61 -1.24
CA VAL A 187 -8.45 13.28 -0.93
C VAL A 187 -8.43 13.09 0.59
N PHE A 188 -9.30 12.23 1.07
CA PHE A 188 -9.40 11.89 2.49
C PHE A 188 -8.60 10.63 2.84
N ASP A 189 -8.75 9.57 2.01
CA ASP A 189 -8.22 8.23 2.29
C ASP A 189 -7.70 7.50 1.05
N THR A 190 -7.42 8.24 0.00
CA THR A 190 -6.96 7.69 -1.27
C THR A 190 -5.45 7.90 -1.44
N SER A 191 -4.79 6.86 -1.88
CA SER A 191 -3.40 6.87 -2.34
C SER A 191 -3.27 6.06 -3.63
N GLU A 192 -2.21 6.29 -4.38
CA GLU A 192 -1.86 5.42 -5.50
C GLU A 192 -1.22 4.14 -4.97
N TYR A 193 -1.68 2.98 -5.46
CA TYR A 193 -1.09 1.70 -5.06
C TYR A 193 0.33 1.56 -5.60
N THR A 194 1.22 1.01 -4.80
CA THR A 194 2.50 0.49 -5.31
C THR A 194 2.24 -0.57 -6.37
N PHE A 195 2.87 -0.41 -7.52
CA PHE A 195 2.70 -1.31 -8.64
C PHE A 195 3.31 -2.69 -8.32
N ASN A 196 2.56 -3.75 -8.63
CA ASN A 196 2.99 -5.14 -8.51
C ASN A 196 2.19 -6.02 -9.50
N TYR A 197 2.45 -7.33 -9.54
CA TYR A 197 1.73 -8.25 -10.42
C TYR A 197 0.21 -8.20 -10.22
N ALA A 198 -0.27 -8.13 -8.98
CA ALA A 198 -1.70 -8.04 -8.69
C ALA A 198 -2.34 -6.73 -9.19
N SER A 199 -1.56 -5.66 -9.31
CA SER A 199 -2.04 -4.36 -9.81
C SER A 199 -2.46 -4.40 -11.28
N LEU A 200 -1.93 -5.34 -12.06
CA LEU A 200 -2.31 -5.56 -13.46
C LEU A 200 -3.80 -5.85 -13.62
N PHE A 201 -4.40 -6.54 -12.64
CA PHE A 201 -5.76 -7.06 -12.67
C PHE A 201 -6.74 -6.31 -11.77
N ARG A 202 -6.36 -5.10 -11.33
CA ARG A 202 -7.24 -4.21 -10.54
C ARG A 202 -8.05 -3.29 -11.45
N ASP A 203 -9.25 -2.96 -10.99
CA ASP A 203 -10.17 -2.03 -11.65
C ASP A 203 -9.92 -0.56 -11.32
N ASN A 204 -9.06 -0.27 -10.34
CA ASN A 204 -8.63 1.07 -9.98
C ASN A 204 -7.17 1.05 -9.50
N ARG A 205 -6.36 2.02 -9.94
CA ARG A 205 -4.96 2.18 -9.49
C ARG A 205 -4.86 2.93 -8.16
N PHE A 206 -5.96 3.51 -7.69
CA PHE A 206 -6.02 4.21 -6.41
C PHE A 206 -6.74 3.36 -5.35
N SER A 207 -6.34 3.52 -4.10
CA SER A 207 -7.07 3.04 -2.93
C SER A 207 -8.23 3.99 -2.59
N GLY A 208 -9.14 3.55 -1.73
CA GLY A 208 -10.27 4.35 -1.30
C GLY A 208 -11.24 4.71 -2.42
N SER A 209 -12.05 5.74 -2.18
CA SER A 209 -13.13 6.13 -3.10
C SER A 209 -13.00 7.56 -3.64
N ASP A 210 -11.97 8.32 -3.25
CA ASP A 210 -11.85 9.72 -3.64
C ASP A 210 -11.32 9.91 -5.06
N ARG A 211 -10.57 8.92 -5.57
CA ARG A 211 -10.10 8.91 -6.96
C ARG A 211 -10.47 7.60 -7.63
N VAL A 212 -11.03 7.71 -8.82
CA VAL A 212 -11.20 6.59 -9.76
C VAL A 212 -10.37 6.89 -10.98
N GLY A 213 -9.31 6.13 -11.17
CA GLY A 213 -8.39 6.32 -12.29
C GLY A 213 -9.06 5.97 -13.61
N ASP A 214 -8.93 6.87 -14.58
CA ASP A 214 -9.24 6.57 -15.96
C ASP A 214 -8.28 5.51 -16.49
N GLU A 215 -8.79 4.54 -17.22
CA GLU A 215 -8.03 3.43 -17.77
C GLU A 215 -8.61 2.95 -19.09
N ASN A 216 -7.74 2.66 -20.03
CA ASN A 216 -8.02 1.83 -21.20
C ASN A 216 -6.82 0.93 -21.38
N LYS A 217 -6.85 -0.25 -20.77
CA LYS A 217 -5.69 -1.13 -20.70
C LYS A 217 -6.01 -2.59 -20.98
N LEU A 218 -5.02 -3.28 -21.52
CA LEU A 218 -4.98 -4.73 -21.64
C LEU A 218 -3.81 -5.25 -20.82
N SER A 219 -4.10 -5.96 -19.76
CA SER A 219 -3.08 -6.63 -18.94
C SER A 219 -2.93 -8.08 -19.37
N LEU A 220 -1.70 -8.51 -19.57
CA LEU A 220 -1.31 -9.87 -19.88
C LEU A 220 -0.47 -10.40 -18.73
N GLY A 221 -0.79 -11.58 -18.25
CA GLY A 221 -0.04 -12.27 -17.22
C GLY A 221 0.05 -13.76 -17.48
N VAL A 222 1.09 -14.36 -16.98
CA VAL A 222 1.28 -15.82 -17.00
C VAL A 222 1.75 -16.24 -15.63
N THR A 223 1.07 -17.23 -15.05
CA THR A 223 1.48 -17.91 -13.82
C THR A 223 1.83 -19.35 -14.12
N SER A 224 2.90 -19.85 -13.54
CA SER A 224 3.25 -21.27 -13.56
C SER A 224 3.45 -21.76 -12.13
N ARG A 225 2.86 -22.91 -11.82
CA ARG A 225 2.94 -23.56 -10.51
C ARG A 225 3.54 -24.93 -10.64
N TRP A 226 4.31 -25.35 -9.65
CA TRP A 226 4.83 -26.71 -9.52
C TRP A 226 4.24 -27.34 -8.27
N ILE A 227 3.39 -28.32 -8.46
CA ILE A 227 2.61 -28.96 -7.40
C ILE A 227 3.09 -30.41 -7.28
N GLU A 228 3.50 -30.81 -6.09
CA GLU A 228 3.90 -32.18 -5.79
C GLU A 228 2.70 -33.14 -5.81
N ASP A 229 2.95 -34.45 -5.91
CA ASP A 229 1.88 -35.47 -5.95
C ASP A 229 0.96 -35.46 -4.73
N ASN A 230 1.46 -34.93 -3.59
CA ASN A 230 0.70 -34.76 -2.36
C ASN A 230 -0.16 -33.48 -2.33
N GLY A 231 -0.17 -32.70 -3.42
CA GLY A 231 -0.88 -31.41 -3.53
C GLY A 231 -0.11 -30.20 -2.99
N PHE A 232 1.11 -30.38 -2.50
CA PHE A 232 1.90 -29.28 -1.98
C PHE A 232 2.46 -28.41 -3.13
N GLU A 233 2.06 -27.11 -3.16
CA GLU A 233 2.62 -26.13 -4.09
C GLU A 233 4.04 -25.77 -3.70
N ARG A 234 5.01 -26.30 -4.45
CA ARG A 234 6.42 -26.10 -4.21
C ARG A 234 6.90 -24.73 -4.65
N GLN A 235 6.43 -24.31 -5.81
CA GLN A 235 6.89 -23.09 -6.47
C GLN A 235 5.79 -22.46 -7.28
N ARG A 236 5.76 -21.14 -7.28
CA ARG A 236 4.91 -20.31 -8.15
C ARG A 236 5.73 -19.17 -8.72
N VAL A 237 5.60 -18.95 -10.02
CA VAL A 237 6.19 -17.81 -10.73
C VAL A 237 5.09 -17.14 -11.52
N SER A 238 4.97 -15.83 -11.40
CA SER A 238 4.04 -15.03 -12.18
C SER A 238 4.78 -13.87 -12.83
N VAL A 239 4.52 -13.60 -14.10
CA VAL A 239 5.06 -12.46 -14.83
C VAL A 239 3.97 -11.83 -15.67
N GLY A 240 3.99 -10.50 -15.77
CA GLY A 240 3.01 -9.80 -16.58
C GLY A 240 3.36 -8.36 -16.86
N GLN A 241 2.56 -7.76 -17.75
CA GLN A 241 2.66 -6.37 -18.17
C GLN A 241 1.29 -5.89 -18.64
N ALA A 242 1.02 -4.59 -18.52
CA ALA A 242 -0.14 -3.94 -19.11
C ALA A 242 0.26 -3.09 -20.31
N LEU A 243 -0.61 -3.09 -21.33
CA LEU A 243 -0.58 -2.20 -22.49
C LEU A 243 -1.66 -1.14 -22.30
N TYR A 244 -1.32 0.14 -22.41
CA TYR A 244 -2.24 1.26 -22.27
C TYR A 244 -2.58 1.83 -23.65
N PHE A 245 -3.86 2.03 -23.92
CA PHE A 245 -4.37 2.57 -25.18
C PHE A 245 -4.75 4.05 -25.09
N LYS A 246 -4.66 4.63 -23.90
CA LYS A 246 -4.92 6.03 -23.62
C LYS A 246 -4.02 6.51 -22.47
N ASP A 247 -3.66 7.79 -22.51
CA ASP A 247 -3.00 8.47 -21.40
C ASP A 247 -3.90 8.48 -20.15
N ARG A 248 -3.28 8.51 -18.97
CA ARG A 248 -3.96 8.47 -17.68
C ARG A 248 -4.03 9.88 -17.09
N GLU A 249 -5.18 10.51 -17.25
CA GLU A 249 -5.39 11.93 -16.93
C GLU A 249 -5.70 12.16 -15.46
N VAL A 250 -6.40 11.22 -14.80
CA VAL A 250 -6.77 11.37 -13.39
C VAL A 250 -5.56 11.12 -12.49
N GLN A 251 -5.20 12.14 -11.69
CA GLN A 251 -4.04 12.12 -10.80
C GLN A 251 -4.43 12.45 -9.35
N LEU A 252 -3.50 12.23 -8.42
CA LEU A 252 -3.61 12.80 -7.08
C LEU A 252 -3.41 14.33 -7.11
N PRO A 253 -3.97 15.07 -6.15
CA PRO A 253 -3.83 16.52 -6.10
C PRO A 253 -2.36 16.98 -6.15
N GLY A 254 -2.10 18.02 -6.91
CA GLY A 254 -0.76 18.59 -7.08
C GLY A 254 0.08 17.92 -8.17
N ILE A 255 -0.33 16.80 -8.72
CA ILE A 255 0.35 16.12 -9.83
C ILE A 255 -0.35 16.49 -11.15
N ASP A 256 0.37 17.12 -12.06
CA ASP A 256 -0.14 17.46 -13.39
C ASP A 256 0.06 16.29 -14.35
N ALA A 257 -1.05 15.72 -14.82
CA ALA A 257 -1.06 14.62 -15.78
C ALA A 257 -0.26 14.92 -17.05
N LYS A 258 -0.34 16.16 -17.57
CA LYS A 258 0.34 16.57 -18.81
C LYS A 258 1.86 16.51 -18.73
N THR A 259 2.40 16.66 -17.54
CA THR A 259 3.85 16.66 -17.28
C THR A 259 4.32 15.38 -16.59
N ARG A 260 3.39 14.49 -16.19
CA ARG A 260 3.70 13.18 -15.59
C ARG A 260 4.11 12.18 -16.67
N GLN A 261 5.39 11.82 -16.71
CA GLN A 261 5.97 11.00 -17.77
C GLN A 261 5.35 9.60 -17.92
N ASP A 262 5.17 8.89 -16.81
CA ASP A 262 4.61 7.54 -16.85
C ASP A 262 3.12 7.53 -17.22
N ALA A 263 2.39 8.65 -17.04
CA ALA A 263 0.99 8.77 -17.46
C ALA A 263 0.82 8.65 -18.98
N HIS A 264 1.85 9.00 -19.74
CA HIS A 264 1.90 8.91 -21.22
C HIS A 264 2.56 7.63 -21.74
N SER A 265 3.05 6.76 -20.87
CA SER A 265 3.62 5.48 -21.29
C SER A 265 2.56 4.54 -21.84
N ASN A 266 2.85 3.88 -22.95
CA ASN A 266 1.97 2.87 -23.55
C ASN A 266 2.07 1.50 -22.87
N VAL A 267 3.01 1.33 -21.94
CA VAL A 267 3.23 0.07 -21.24
C VAL A 267 3.46 0.30 -19.75
N SER A 268 3.10 -0.68 -18.94
CA SER A 268 3.50 -0.70 -17.53
C SER A 268 4.92 -1.25 -17.36
N PRO A 269 5.54 -1.10 -16.18
CA PRO A 269 6.67 -1.94 -15.82
C PRO A 269 6.31 -3.43 -15.97
N TYR A 270 7.33 -4.27 -16.26
CA TYR A 270 7.20 -5.71 -16.09
C TYR A 270 7.08 -6.00 -14.59
N ALA A 271 6.10 -6.82 -14.23
CA ALA A 271 5.90 -7.29 -12.86
C ALA A 271 6.21 -8.79 -12.76
N LEU A 272 7.06 -9.16 -11.83
CA LEU A 272 7.38 -10.53 -11.49
C LEU A 272 7.00 -10.76 -10.03
N ASP A 273 6.35 -11.89 -9.76
CA ASP A 273 6.05 -12.41 -8.43
C ASP A 273 6.55 -13.85 -8.33
N TYR A 274 7.24 -14.18 -7.26
CA TYR A 274 7.87 -15.48 -7.05
C TYR A 274 7.64 -15.95 -5.63
N GLU A 275 7.21 -17.20 -5.49
CA GLU A 275 7.13 -17.91 -4.22
C GLU A 275 7.76 -19.28 -4.34
N TYR A 276 8.61 -19.65 -3.38
CA TYR A 276 9.19 -20.96 -3.23
C TYR A 276 9.01 -21.46 -1.80
N ARG A 277 8.41 -22.62 -1.64
CA ARG A 277 8.24 -23.30 -0.35
C ARG A 277 9.23 -24.46 -0.23
N TRP A 278 10.23 -24.26 0.61
CA TRP A 278 11.25 -25.28 0.88
C TRP A 278 10.65 -26.51 1.57
N ASN A 279 9.73 -26.27 2.46
CA ASN A 279 8.85 -27.23 3.12
C ASN A 279 7.63 -26.46 3.68
N ARG A 280 6.89 -27.04 4.60
CA ARG A 280 5.72 -26.37 5.22
C ARG A 280 6.11 -25.18 6.09
N ASP A 281 7.31 -25.23 6.69
CA ASP A 281 7.78 -24.25 7.66
C ASP A 281 8.55 -23.09 7.02
N TRP A 282 9.21 -23.32 5.87
CA TRP A 282 10.09 -22.39 5.22
C TRP A 282 9.55 -21.95 3.86
N ARG A 283 9.46 -20.65 3.66
CA ARG A 283 9.10 -20.05 2.36
C ARG A 283 10.00 -18.86 2.02
N THR A 284 10.22 -18.67 0.73
CA THR A 284 10.84 -17.49 0.16
C THR A 284 9.85 -16.84 -0.80
N THR A 285 9.61 -15.54 -0.64
CA THR A 285 8.83 -14.74 -1.59
C THR A 285 9.72 -13.65 -2.18
N ALA A 286 9.52 -13.31 -3.43
CA ALA A 286 10.20 -12.19 -4.06
C ALA A 286 9.27 -11.54 -5.07
N ASP A 287 9.33 -10.21 -5.17
CA ASP A 287 8.73 -9.44 -6.24
C ASP A 287 9.78 -8.57 -6.92
N TYR A 288 9.56 -8.26 -8.19
CA TYR A 288 10.44 -7.39 -8.93
C TYR A 288 9.70 -6.67 -10.04
N ASN A 289 9.87 -5.35 -10.12
CA ASN A 289 9.26 -4.51 -11.13
C ASN A 289 10.35 -3.77 -11.89
N TRP A 290 10.36 -3.94 -13.21
CA TRP A 290 11.33 -3.32 -14.11
C TRP A 290 10.63 -2.49 -15.18
N ASP A 291 11.01 -1.24 -15.28
CA ASP A 291 10.43 -0.30 -16.22
C ASP A 291 11.22 -0.28 -17.54
N PRO A 292 10.58 -0.64 -18.66
CA PRO A 292 11.22 -0.63 -19.97
C PRO A 292 11.53 0.77 -20.50
N ASP A 293 10.74 1.79 -20.13
CA ASP A 293 10.90 3.16 -20.61
C ASP A 293 12.15 3.81 -20.00
N SER A 294 12.29 3.74 -18.69
CA SER A 294 13.48 4.24 -17.99
C SER A 294 14.64 3.23 -17.95
N ARG A 295 14.42 1.99 -18.38
CA ARG A 295 15.38 0.87 -18.35
C ARG A 295 15.97 0.66 -16.94
N SER A 296 15.14 0.81 -15.92
CA SER A 296 15.57 0.75 -14.52
C SER A 296 14.61 -0.04 -13.66
N PRO A 297 15.10 -0.64 -12.55
CA PRO A 297 14.22 -1.24 -11.57
C PRO A 297 13.40 -0.15 -10.85
N ARG A 298 12.10 -0.39 -10.69
CA ARG A 298 11.19 0.48 -9.93
C ARG A 298 11.08 0.04 -8.48
N SER A 299 10.90 -1.25 -8.28
CA SER A 299 10.82 -1.83 -6.95
C SER A 299 11.19 -3.31 -6.98
N GLY A 300 11.49 -3.85 -5.83
CA GLY A 300 11.68 -5.27 -5.64
C GLY A 300 11.86 -5.58 -4.17
N SER A 301 11.40 -6.75 -3.78
CA SER A 301 11.63 -7.28 -2.45
C SER A 301 11.97 -8.77 -2.50
N ALA A 302 12.65 -9.24 -1.47
CA ALA A 302 12.83 -10.65 -1.21
C ALA A 302 12.68 -10.88 0.29
N MET A 303 11.88 -11.87 0.66
CA MET A 303 11.61 -12.23 2.05
C MET A 303 11.80 -13.73 2.24
N PHE A 304 12.56 -14.07 3.24
CA PHE A 304 12.73 -15.42 3.72
C PHE A 304 12.03 -15.57 5.06
N HIS A 305 11.09 -16.48 5.18
CA HIS A 305 10.23 -16.66 6.33
C HIS A 305 10.28 -18.09 6.82
N TYR A 306 10.42 -18.25 8.13
CA TYR A 306 10.34 -19.52 8.86
C TYR A 306 9.32 -19.43 9.97
N GLN A 307 8.34 -20.34 9.95
CA GLN A 307 7.39 -20.54 11.05
C GLN A 307 6.80 -21.95 10.97
N PRO A 308 7.22 -22.88 11.84
CA PRO A 308 6.71 -24.24 11.83
C PRO A 308 5.29 -24.32 12.43
N GLU A 309 4.46 -25.16 11.82
CA GLU A 309 3.06 -25.36 12.26
C GLU A 309 2.99 -25.99 13.68
N ASP A 310 3.94 -26.84 14.04
CA ASP A 310 4.00 -27.53 15.34
C ASP A 310 4.49 -26.62 16.47
N ASN A 311 5.16 -25.51 16.16
CA ASN A 311 5.65 -24.55 17.15
C ASN A 311 5.62 -23.12 16.61
N PRO A 312 4.45 -22.45 16.59
CA PRO A 312 4.28 -21.10 16.07
C PRO A 312 5.09 -20.02 16.82
N ASN A 313 5.65 -20.37 18.00
CA ASN A 313 6.57 -19.50 18.74
C ASN A 313 7.96 -19.36 18.09
N LYS A 314 8.25 -20.15 17.05
CA LYS A 314 9.49 -20.04 16.29
C LYS A 314 9.22 -19.26 15.01
N VAL A 315 9.61 -18.00 14.96
CA VAL A 315 9.49 -17.13 13.79
C VAL A 315 10.84 -16.54 13.45
N ILE A 316 11.27 -16.67 12.20
CA ILE A 316 12.45 -15.99 11.68
C ILE A 316 12.05 -15.34 10.34
N ASN A 317 12.30 -14.05 10.21
CA ASN A 317 12.16 -13.33 8.97
C ASN A 317 13.47 -12.66 8.60
N ALA A 318 13.86 -12.74 7.34
CA ALA A 318 14.95 -11.99 6.77
C ALA A 318 14.52 -11.45 5.42
N GLY A 319 14.47 -10.13 5.28
CA GLY A 319 13.98 -9.47 4.10
C GLY A 319 14.89 -8.36 3.61
N TYR A 320 14.81 -8.10 2.30
CA TYR A 320 15.40 -6.93 1.66
C TYR A 320 14.36 -6.26 0.78
N ARG A 321 14.29 -4.93 0.82
CA ARG A 321 13.36 -4.11 0.05
C ARG A 321 14.10 -3.00 -0.67
N TYR A 322 13.79 -2.87 -1.95
CA TYR A 322 14.19 -1.75 -2.81
C TYR A 322 12.95 -1.06 -3.37
N ARG A 323 12.89 0.28 -3.30
CA ARG A 323 11.84 1.08 -3.93
C ARG A 323 12.44 2.34 -4.54
N ASN A 324 12.05 2.60 -5.76
CA ASN A 324 12.31 3.85 -6.49
C ASN A 324 11.13 4.11 -7.44
N ASP A 325 9.90 4.02 -6.89
CA ASP A 325 8.64 4.09 -7.63
C ASP A 325 7.77 5.30 -7.23
N GLN A 326 8.32 6.22 -6.45
CA GLN A 326 7.60 7.40 -6.01
C GLN A 326 7.49 8.43 -7.13
N VAL A 327 6.31 9.03 -7.25
CA VAL A 327 6.06 10.13 -8.17
C VAL A 327 6.57 11.42 -7.56
N ARG A 328 7.43 12.13 -8.28
CA ARG A 328 8.02 13.39 -7.83
C ARG A 328 8.24 14.37 -8.97
N TYR A 329 8.26 15.65 -8.63
CA TYR A 329 8.54 16.72 -9.57
C TYR A 329 10.05 16.93 -9.71
N ASP A 330 10.54 16.86 -10.93
CA ASP A 330 11.93 17.19 -11.27
C ASP A 330 12.01 18.66 -11.69
N GLN A 331 12.60 19.49 -10.86
CA GLN A 331 12.73 20.92 -11.11
C GLN A 331 13.57 21.25 -12.34
N ASN A 332 14.50 20.37 -12.74
CA ASN A 332 15.37 20.62 -13.89
C ASN A 332 14.65 20.38 -15.22
N THR A 333 13.80 19.36 -15.27
CA THR A 333 13.03 19.03 -16.47
C THR A 333 11.64 19.65 -16.49
N GLY A 334 11.16 20.14 -15.36
CA GLY A 334 9.80 20.66 -15.22
C GLY A 334 8.71 19.58 -15.33
N LYS A 335 9.06 18.33 -15.04
CA LYS A 335 8.17 17.18 -15.25
C LYS A 335 8.00 16.36 -13.98
N TRP A 336 6.83 15.75 -13.85
CA TRP A 336 6.60 14.69 -12.89
C TRP A 336 7.14 13.37 -13.43
N GLN A 337 7.95 12.70 -12.64
CA GLN A 337 8.56 11.41 -13.01
C GLN A 337 8.42 10.39 -11.89
N VAL A 338 8.45 9.12 -12.26
CA VAL A 338 8.48 8.02 -11.29
C VAL A 338 9.93 7.62 -11.05
N GLY A 339 10.30 7.54 -9.79
CA GLY A 339 11.66 7.26 -9.39
C GLY A 339 12.61 8.43 -9.62
N GLY A 340 13.91 8.15 -9.57
CA GLY A 340 14.96 9.13 -9.77
C GLY A 340 16.31 8.60 -9.27
N GLY A 341 17.27 9.50 -9.11
CA GLY A 341 18.61 9.20 -8.63
C GLY A 341 19.27 10.42 -8.03
N ASP A 342 20.48 10.24 -7.55
CA ASP A 342 21.30 11.33 -7.06
C ASP A 342 21.54 12.36 -8.18
N TYR A 343 21.53 13.63 -7.83
CA TYR A 343 21.83 14.71 -8.75
C TYR A 343 23.27 15.18 -8.55
N GLY A 344 24.00 15.34 -9.66
CA GLY A 344 25.40 15.77 -9.61
C GLY A 344 26.36 14.62 -9.29
N THR A 345 27.63 14.97 -9.07
CA THR A 345 28.70 14.02 -8.75
C THR A 345 28.95 14.00 -7.26
N PRO A 346 28.96 12.84 -6.58
CA PRO A 346 29.28 12.76 -5.16
C PRO A 346 30.56 13.48 -4.79
N GLY A 347 30.50 14.33 -3.77
CA GLY A 347 31.64 15.11 -3.28
C GLY A 347 31.92 16.40 -4.03
N GLN A 348 31.13 16.73 -5.07
CA GLN A 348 31.24 18.02 -5.77
C GLN A 348 30.14 19.00 -5.28
N PRO A 349 30.39 20.33 -5.37
CA PRO A 349 29.36 21.33 -5.10
C PRO A 349 28.13 21.10 -5.99
N GLY A 350 26.93 21.14 -5.39
CA GLY A 350 25.68 20.88 -6.08
C GLY A 350 25.24 19.41 -6.12
N TYR A 351 25.98 18.50 -5.49
CA TYR A 351 25.50 17.13 -5.30
C TYR A 351 24.32 17.09 -4.33
N VAL A 352 23.24 16.43 -4.75
CA VAL A 352 22.04 16.17 -3.95
C VAL A 352 21.75 14.66 -3.99
N LYS A 353 21.80 14.05 -2.81
CA LYS A 353 21.47 12.64 -2.67
C LYS A 353 19.96 12.42 -2.75
N ASP A 354 19.54 11.37 -3.45
CA ASP A 354 18.16 10.98 -3.55
C ASP A 354 17.72 10.15 -2.33
N TYR A 355 17.13 10.82 -1.34
CA TYR A 355 16.63 10.19 -0.13
C TYR A 355 15.22 9.55 -0.29
N TYR A 356 14.53 9.75 -1.40
CA TYR A 356 13.27 9.06 -1.70
C TYR A 356 13.45 7.59 -2.03
N LYS A 357 14.65 7.22 -2.47
CA LYS A 357 14.99 5.84 -2.78
C LYS A 357 15.11 5.03 -1.50
N ILE A 358 14.36 3.93 -1.42
CA ILE A 358 14.37 3.01 -0.28
C ILE A 358 15.27 1.82 -0.59
N GLN A 359 16.20 1.52 0.30
CA GLN A 359 17.07 0.33 0.27
C GLN A 359 17.23 -0.17 1.69
N GLN A 360 16.46 -1.17 2.07
CA GLN A 360 16.36 -1.58 3.47
C GLN A 360 16.47 -3.09 3.61
N HIS A 361 17.10 -3.56 4.68
CA HIS A 361 16.85 -4.88 5.17
C HIS A 361 15.98 -4.85 6.42
N ASP A 362 15.30 -5.95 6.66
CA ASP A 362 14.45 -6.20 7.82
C ASP A 362 14.72 -7.61 8.31
N PHE A 363 15.18 -7.74 9.54
CA PHE A 363 15.39 -9.01 10.20
C PHE A 363 14.57 -9.04 11.47
N SER A 364 13.78 -10.10 11.66
CA SER A 364 13.01 -10.27 12.89
C SER A 364 12.99 -11.72 13.34
N VAL A 365 12.90 -11.90 14.64
CA VAL A 365 12.89 -13.22 15.28
C VAL A 365 11.98 -13.24 16.51
N ILE A 366 11.20 -14.32 16.61
CA ILE A 366 10.58 -14.76 17.86
C ILE A 366 11.11 -16.17 18.10
N TRP A 367 11.68 -16.42 19.28
CA TRP A 367 12.26 -17.73 19.56
C TRP A 367 12.10 -18.14 21.01
N PRO A 368 11.62 -19.37 21.30
CA PRO A 368 11.58 -19.90 22.63
C PRO A 368 13.00 -20.23 23.12
N ILE A 369 13.39 -19.68 24.27
CA ILE A 369 14.71 -19.92 24.89
C ILE A 369 14.61 -21.07 25.89
N VAL A 370 13.60 -20.98 26.74
CA VAL A 370 13.26 -22.01 27.73
C VAL A 370 11.73 -22.11 27.81
N PRO A 371 11.14 -23.14 28.41
CA PRO A 371 9.69 -23.22 28.56
C PRO A 371 9.10 -21.90 29.08
N GLN A 372 8.05 -21.42 28.48
CA GLN A 372 7.33 -20.15 28.78
C GLN A 372 8.09 -18.86 28.46
N TRP A 373 9.37 -18.88 28.10
CA TRP A 373 10.12 -17.68 27.78
C TRP A 373 10.50 -17.61 26.31
N ASN A 374 10.09 -16.52 25.65
CA ASN A 374 10.45 -16.23 24.27
C ASN A 374 11.29 -14.95 24.21
N VAL A 375 12.26 -14.92 23.32
CA VAL A 375 12.89 -13.68 22.88
C VAL A 375 12.15 -13.13 21.68
N ILE A 376 11.98 -11.82 21.62
CA ILE A 376 11.39 -11.08 20.49
C ILE A 376 12.39 -10.02 20.08
N SER A 377 12.75 -9.95 18.79
CA SER A 377 13.66 -8.94 18.29
C SER A 377 13.36 -8.59 16.85
N ARG A 378 13.67 -7.35 16.48
CA ARG A 378 13.67 -6.85 15.11
C ARG A 378 14.78 -5.84 14.90
N TRP A 379 15.33 -5.82 13.69
CA TRP A 379 16.28 -4.81 13.23
C TRP A 379 16.02 -4.47 11.78
N GLN A 380 15.72 -3.19 11.54
CA GLN A 380 15.52 -2.60 10.22
C GLN A 380 16.57 -1.51 9.99
N TYR A 381 17.26 -1.60 8.87
CA TYR A 381 18.33 -0.69 8.50
C TYR A 381 18.15 -0.16 7.09
N ASP A 382 18.35 1.13 6.90
CA ASP A 382 18.27 1.82 5.62
C ASP A 382 19.69 2.13 5.09
N TYR A 383 20.04 1.51 3.98
CA TYR A 383 21.33 1.69 3.31
C TYR A 383 21.45 3.05 2.61
N ASN A 384 20.34 3.60 2.12
CA ASN A 384 20.35 4.88 1.45
C ASN A 384 20.58 6.03 2.45
N ARG A 385 19.99 5.91 3.63
CA ARG A 385 20.15 6.87 4.74
C ARG A 385 21.30 6.49 5.68
N ASN A 386 21.88 5.31 5.51
CA ASN A 386 22.98 4.75 6.29
C ASN A 386 22.70 4.76 7.80
N ARG A 387 21.51 4.28 8.21
CA ARG A 387 21.10 4.26 9.61
C ARG A 387 20.11 3.15 9.94
N THR A 388 20.04 2.80 11.22
CA THR A 388 18.96 1.99 11.77
C THR A 388 17.69 2.83 11.83
N LEU A 389 16.59 2.29 11.27
CA LEU A 389 15.26 2.91 11.31
C LEU A 389 14.49 2.45 12.55
N GLU A 390 14.51 1.16 12.78
CA GLU A 390 13.90 0.55 13.94
C GLU A 390 14.74 -0.62 14.45
N ALA A 391 14.91 -0.68 15.73
CA ALA A 391 15.44 -1.86 16.39
C ALA A 391 14.72 -2.07 17.72
N PHE A 392 14.23 -3.26 17.95
CA PHE A 392 13.73 -3.61 19.26
C PHE A 392 14.16 -5.00 19.67
N GLY A 393 14.24 -5.19 20.98
CA GLY A 393 14.54 -6.48 21.58
C GLY A 393 13.91 -6.59 22.96
N GLY A 394 13.47 -7.80 23.29
CA GLY A 394 12.81 -8.02 24.56
C GLY A 394 12.51 -9.49 24.84
N PHE A 395 11.87 -9.69 25.97
CA PHE A 395 11.47 -10.99 26.44
C PHE A 395 9.97 -11.04 26.64
N GLU A 396 9.41 -12.19 26.36
CA GLU A 396 8.03 -12.53 26.64
C GLU A 396 8.00 -13.73 27.56
N TYR A 397 7.24 -13.62 28.66
CA TYR A 397 6.83 -14.74 29.47
C TYR A 397 5.40 -15.10 29.10
N ASP A 398 5.17 -16.33 28.68
CA ASP A 398 3.88 -16.87 28.26
C ASP A 398 3.44 -18.03 29.13
N ASN A 399 2.31 -17.87 29.82
CA ASN A 399 1.70 -18.89 30.68
C ASN A 399 0.29 -19.22 30.12
N CYS A 400 -0.36 -20.20 30.72
CA CYS A 400 -1.73 -20.60 30.37
C CYS A 400 -2.74 -19.46 30.36
N CYS A 401 -2.60 -18.49 31.26
CA CYS A 401 -3.64 -17.51 31.57
C CYS A 401 -3.23 -16.07 31.28
N TRP A 402 -1.96 -15.75 31.14
CA TRP A 402 -1.45 -14.41 30.89
C TRP A 402 -0.11 -14.41 30.17
N LYS A 403 0.18 -13.30 29.49
CA LYS A 403 1.50 -13.02 28.88
C LYS A 403 2.04 -11.72 29.44
N LEU A 404 3.35 -11.66 29.66
CA LEU A 404 4.09 -10.46 30.04
C LEU A 404 5.18 -10.21 29.00
N ARG A 405 5.23 -9.02 28.44
CA ARG A 405 6.27 -8.60 27.49
C ARG A 405 7.00 -7.37 28.01
N LEU A 406 8.31 -7.44 28.01
CA LEU A 406 9.19 -6.30 28.27
C LEU A 406 10.07 -6.08 27.04
N ILE A 407 9.88 -4.94 26.36
CA ILE A 407 10.53 -4.64 25.09
C ILE A 407 11.20 -3.28 25.17
N ASN A 408 12.50 -3.23 24.87
CA ASN A 408 13.23 -2.01 24.62
C ASN A 408 13.21 -1.72 23.10
N ARG A 409 12.79 -0.54 22.69
CA ARG A 409 12.65 -0.14 21.30
C ARG A 409 13.37 1.16 21.04
N TYR A 410 14.11 1.19 19.93
CA TYR A 410 14.62 2.37 19.25
C TYR A 410 13.88 2.53 17.94
N TRP A 411 13.43 3.75 17.59
CA TRP A 411 12.82 4.03 16.30
C TRP A 411 13.13 5.45 15.87
N VAL A 412 13.08 5.66 14.57
CA VAL A 412 13.19 6.96 13.93
C VAL A 412 11.89 7.26 13.25
N SER A 413 11.26 8.37 13.62
CA SER A 413 10.14 8.92 12.88
C SER A 413 10.71 9.73 11.73
N TYR A 414 10.68 9.20 10.51
CA TYR A 414 11.09 9.94 9.33
C TYR A 414 9.98 9.91 8.27
N ASP A 415 9.98 10.96 7.45
CA ASP A 415 9.12 11.01 6.28
C ASP A 415 9.81 10.31 5.10
N GLU A 416 9.26 9.21 4.62
CA GLU A 416 9.76 8.49 3.43
C GLU A 416 9.81 9.40 2.19
N PHE A 417 9.05 10.49 2.18
CA PHE A 417 8.97 11.46 1.10
C PHE A 417 9.83 12.70 1.33
N SER A 418 10.52 12.80 2.47
CA SER A 418 11.41 13.92 2.78
C SER A 418 12.74 13.78 2.05
N GLN A 419 13.19 14.87 1.42
CA GLN A 419 14.54 15.03 0.89
C GLN A 419 15.54 15.52 1.94
N GLU A 420 15.11 15.71 3.18
CA GLU A 420 16.02 16.18 4.23
C GLU A 420 17.08 15.14 4.55
N ALA A 421 18.30 15.63 4.76
CA ALA A 421 19.40 14.77 5.14
C ALA A 421 19.14 14.15 6.53
N PRO A 422 19.35 12.85 6.71
CA PRO A 422 19.02 12.14 7.95
C PRO A 422 19.84 12.56 9.17
N GLN A 423 20.79 13.46 9.01
CA GLN A 423 21.70 13.93 10.07
C GLN A 423 20.99 14.67 11.21
N ASN A 424 19.81 15.22 10.95
CA ASN A 424 19.03 15.99 11.94
C ASN A 424 17.91 15.20 12.58
N GLU A 425 17.63 13.99 12.11
CA GLU A 425 16.58 13.13 12.67
C GLU A 425 17.12 12.38 13.88
N LYS A 426 16.67 12.73 15.07
CA LYS A 426 16.99 12.00 16.30
C LYS A 426 16.07 10.77 16.40
N GLY A 427 16.65 9.63 16.79
CA GLY A 427 15.86 8.45 17.13
C GLY A 427 15.31 8.55 18.54
N ASP A 428 14.12 8.04 18.72
CA ASP A 428 13.46 7.89 20.01
C ASP A 428 13.80 6.55 20.65
N HIS A 429 13.75 6.49 21.98
CA HIS A 429 13.93 5.27 22.76
C HIS A 429 12.76 5.08 23.71
N GLY A 430 12.37 3.84 23.91
CA GLY A 430 11.31 3.53 24.87
C GLY A 430 11.40 2.11 25.39
N VAL A 431 11.02 1.95 26.65
CA VAL A 431 10.82 0.63 27.28
C VAL A 431 9.32 0.42 27.45
N PHE A 432 8.83 -0.67 26.90
CA PHE A 432 7.42 -1.01 26.86
C PHE A 432 7.16 -2.26 27.69
N LEU A 433 6.21 -2.17 28.61
CA LEU A 433 5.67 -3.30 29.37
C LEU A 433 4.24 -3.56 28.91
N GLN A 434 3.95 -4.79 28.52
CA GLN A 434 2.61 -5.22 28.14
C GLN A 434 2.20 -6.43 28.97
N ILE A 435 0.97 -6.40 29.48
CA ILE A 435 0.32 -7.54 30.15
C ILE A 435 -0.92 -7.90 29.32
N VAL A 436 -1.01 -9.15 28.92
CA VAL A 436 -2.16 -9.70 28.19
C VAL A 436 -2.80 -10.79 29.03
N LEU A 437 -4.09 -10.64 29.33
CA LEU A 437 -4.86 -11.71 30.00
C LEU A 437 -5.56 -12.53 28.93
N LYS A 438 -5.19 -13.80 28.81
CA LYS A 438 -5.81 -14.72 27.83
C LYS A 438 -7.28 -14.92 28.13
N GLY A 439 -8.13 -14.80 27.10
CA GLY A 439 -9.58 -14.94 27.24
C GLY A 439 -10.37 -13.67 27.65
N LEU A 440 -9.69 -12.60 28.07
CA LEU A 440 -10.36 -11.33 28.43
C LEU A 440 -10.04 -10.19 27.44
N GLY A 441 -9.24 -10.44 26.43
CA GLY A 441 -8.69 -9.42 25.53
C GLY A 441 -7.55 -8.62 26.16
N GLY A 442 -6.81 -7.87 25.36
CA GLY A 442 -5.67 -7.05 25.83
C GLY A 442 -6.13 -5.88 26.69
N LEU A 443 -5.89 -5.92 27.99
CA LEU A 443 -6.22 -4.84 28.93
C LEU A 443 -5.28 -3.64 28.83
N THR A 444 -4.07 -3.82 28.29
CA THR A 444 -3.06 -2.76 28.17
C THR A 444 -2.15 -3.03 26.98
N GLY A 445 -1.74 -1.99 26.27
CA GLY A 445 -0.65 -2.10 25.31
C GLY A 445 -1.01 -2.29 23.84
N ALA A 446 -2.15 -1.76 23.39
CA ALA A 446 -2.50 -1.71 21.96
C ALA A 446 -1.33 -1.16 21.08
N LYS A 447 -0.50 -0.27 21.62
CA LYS A 447 0.71 0.22 20.93
C LYS A 447 1.77 -0.86 20.75
N VAL A 448 1.99 -1.75 21.75
CA VAL A 448 2.99 -2.84 21.65
C VAL A 448 2.54 -3.86 20.63
N GLU A 449 1.30 -4.28 20.67
CA GLU A 449 0.73 -5.21 19.70
C GLU A 449 0.80 -4.64 18.28
N SER A 450 0.50 -3.36 18.10
CA SER A 450 0.53 -2.69 16.80
C SER A 450 1.92 -2.72 16.15
N PHE A 451 3.00 -2.42 16.87
CA PHE A 451 4.34 -2.45 16.26
C PHE A 451 4.91 -3.87 16.10
N LEU A 452 4.49 -4.82 16.94
CA LEU A 452 4.86 -6.22 16.76
C LEU A 452 4.16 -6.84 15.55
N ASP A 453 2.85 -6.61 15.41
CA ASP A 453 2.04 -7.09 14.27
C ASP A 453 2.53 -6.51 12.94
N LYS A 454 2.84 -5.22 12.92
CA LYS A 454 3.39 -4.55 11.72
C LYS A 454 4.84 -4.92 11.43
N GLY A 455 5.61 -5.22 12.46
CA GLY A 455 7.05 -5.42 12.37
C GLY A 455 7.49 -6.87 12.18
N ILE A 456 6.68 -7.84 12.58
CA ILE A 456 7.07 -9.26 12.54
C ILE A 456 6.02 -10.05 11.77
N GLN A 457 6.36 -10.47 10.56
CA GLN A 457 5.49 -11.37 9.80
C GLN A 457 5.34 -12.70 10.54
N GLY A 458 4.10 -13.20 10.66
CA GLY A 458 3.79 -14.42 11.42
C GLY A 458 3.44 -14.15 12.89
N TYR A 459 3.52 -12.90 13.35
CA TYR A 459 3.16 -12.57 14.72
C TYR A 459 1.67 -12.79 15.00
N ARG A 460 0.79 -12.37 14.09
CA ARG A 460 -0.67 -12.52 14.24
C ARG A 460 -1.08 -13.98 14.22
N GLU A 461 -0.59 -14.76 13.28
CA GLU A 461 -0.85 -16.20 13.18
C GLU A 461 -0.43 -16.92 14.46
N ARG A 462 0.67 -16.49 15.07
CA ARG A 462 1.12 -16.99 16.38
C ARG A 462 0.14 -16.64 17.50
N GLU A 463 -0.34 -15.40 17.54
CA GLU A 463 -1.28 -14.97 18.58
C GLU A 463 -2.62 -15.71 18.45
N ASP A 464 -3.14 -15.84 17.21
CA ASP A 464 -4.41 -16.53 16.95
C ASP A 464 -4.39 -18.01 17.32
N GLN A 465 -3.24 -18.67 17.23
CA GLN A 465 -3.08 -20.08 17.66
C GLN A 465 -2.87 -20.22 19.19
N ALA A 466 -2.55 -19.14 19.88
CA ALA A 466 -2.32 -19.13 21.31
C ALA A 466 -3.61 -18.90 22.14
N PHE A 467 -4.73 -18.61 21.48
CA PHE A 467 -6.07 -18.43 22.03
C PHE A 467 -7.03 -19.51 21.52
#